data_fade5eb3be17d3cf810c17616f65e849
#
_entry.id   fade5eb3be17d3cf810c17616f65e849
#
_cell.length_a   1.000
_cell.length_b   1.000
_cell.length_c   1.000
_cell.angle_alpha   90.00
_cell.angle_beta   90.00
_cell.angle_gamma   90.00
#
_symmetry.space_group_name_H-M   'P 1'
#
loop_
_entity.id
_entity.type
_entity.pdbx_description
1 polymer ?
#
loop_
_entity_poly.entity_id
_entity_poly.type
_entity_poly.pdbx_seq_one_letter_code
_entity_poly.pdbx_strand_id
1 'polypeptide(L)'
;MDKVAARKALIEQRLNLPDRLQRAALLQSVMRIWLFGKPDTVIGAYWPIKGEFDPLPALYRWQEDATLQTFSSKNTSNMPVAGEDIAQIATESIANRSPCKIGLPVIDKVHKTLIFHAWYPGCPMEEDAYGIPKPKNTEVVVPTILFVPCVGFGPGGYRLGYGGGFYDRTLATLQPQPTTVGLGYSNGWLPDFTPESHDIALHAILSDTGVAWQAPEQD
;
A
#
# COMPACT_ATOMS: atom_id res chain seq x y z
N MET A 1 -27.01 -6.41 -1.24
CA MET A 1 -26.52 -5.08 -1.74
C MET A 1 -26.13 -5.21 -3.21
N ASP A 2 -26.53 -4.26 -4.07
CA ASP A 2 -26.02 -4.19 -5.45
C ASP A 2 -24.57 -3.61 -5.43
N LYS A 3 -23.58 -4.49 -5.59
CA LYS A 3 -22.16 -4.11 -5.58
C LYS A 3 -21.78 -3.18 -6.75
N VAL A 4 -22.49 -3.24 -7.90
CA VAL A 4 -22.18 -2.41 -9.07
C VAL A 4 -22.65 -0.97 -8.83
N ALA A 5 -23.88 -0.81 -8.36
CA ALA A 5 -24.43 0.49 -8.01
C ALA A 5 -23.66 1.15 -6.87
N ALA A 6 -23.30 0.38 -5.82
CA ALA A 6 -22.51 0.86 -4.71
C ALA A 6 -21.13 1.36 -5.14
N ARG A 7 -20.41 0.62 -5.99
CA ARG A 7 -19.11 1.08 -6.54
C ARG A 7 -19.21 2.42 -7.25
N LYS A 8 -20.20 2.55 -8.14
CA LYS A 8 -20.41 3.78 -8.90
C LYS A 8 -20.65 4.96 -7.97
N ALA A 9 -21.57 4.81 -7.03
CA ALA A 9 -21.92 5.86 -6.07
C ALA A 9 -20.72 6.26 -5.18
N LEU A 10 -19.98 5.29 -4.65
CA LEU A 10 -18.82 5.56 -3.78
C LEU A 10 -17.67 6.22 -4.53
N ILE A 11 -17.39 5.82 -5.77
CA ILE A 11 -16.37 6.47 -6.61
C ILE A 11 -16.77 7.91 -6.90
N GLU A 12 -18.03 8.16 -7.25
CA GLU A 12 -18.53 9.51 -7.49
C GLU A 12 -18.47 10.39 -6.24
N GLN A 13 -18.91 9.86 -5.08
CA GLN A 13 -18.80 10.55 -3.80
C GLN A 13 -17.32 10.88 -3.46
N ARG A 14 -16.42 9.93 -3.65
CA ARG A 14 -14.98 10.13 -3.40
C ARG A 14 -14.36 11.20 -4.29
N LEU A 15 -14.71 11.24 -5.56
CA LEU A 15 -14.24 12.27 -6.49
C LEU A 15 -14.73 13.67 -6.13
N ASN A 16 -15.92 13.76 -5.55
CA ASN A 16 -16.57 15.02 -5.18
C ASN A 16 -16.38 15.40 -3.70
N LEU A 17 -15.56 14.68 -2.92
CA LEU A 17 -15.26 15.02 -1.53
C LEU A 17 -14.57 16.38 -1.44
N PRO A 18 -15.22 17.40 -0.81
CA PRO A 18 -14.67 18.76 -0.75
C PRO A 18 -13.41 18.84 0.14
N ASP A 19 -13.34 17.97 1.15
CA ASP A 19 -12.27 17.88 2.15
C ASP A 19 -11.30 16.72 1.89
N ARG A 20 -11.24 16.19 0.66
CA ARG A 20 -10.43 15.01 0.32
C ARG A 20 -8.95 15.16 0.69
N LEU A 21 -8.36 16.34 0.50
CA LEU A 21 -6.95 16.57 0.85
C LEU A 21 -6.73 16.52 2.37
N GLN A 22 -7.66 17.05 3.16
CA GLN A 22 -7.59 16.97 4.63
C GLN A 22 -7.72 15.53 5.10
N ARG A 23 -8.69 14.78 4.56
CA ARG A 23 -8.86 13.35 4.85
C ARG A 23 -7.64 12.54 4.45
N ALA A 24 -7.03 12.84 3.30
CA ALA A 24 -5.80 12.19 2.88
C ALA A 24 -4.66 12.43 3.88
N ALA A 25 -4.50 13.66 4.39
CA ALA A 25 -3.50 13.97 5.40
C ALA A 25 -3.74 13.23 6.73
N LEU A 26 -5.00 13.11 7.16
CA LEU A 26 -5.37 12.32 8.34
C LEU A 26 -5.05 10.83 8.13
N LEU A 27 -5.46 10.25 7.01
CA LEU A 27 -5.20 8.84 6.71
C LEU A 27 -3.69 8.55 6.57
N GLN A 28 -2.91 9.48 6.01
CA GLN A 28 -1.44 9.38 6.04
C GLN A 28 -0.90 9.30 7.46
N SER A 29 -1.43 10.09 8.38
CA SER A 29 -1.01 10.07 9.79
C SER A 29 -1.39 8.76 10.46
N VAL A 30 -2.61 8.27 10.25
CA VAL A 30 -3.07 6.95 10.75
C VAL A 30 -2.17 5.83 10.22
N MET A 31 -1.88 5.83 8.93
CA MET A 31 -1.02 4.81 8.30
C MET A 31 0.40 4.84 8.87
N ARG A 32 0.98 6.02 9.10
CA ARG A 32 2.32 6.17 9.69
C ARG A 32 2.36 5.64 11.13
N ILE A 33 1.34 5.95 11.93
CA ILE A 33 1.23 5.42 13.31
C ILE A 33 1.12 3.89 13.27
N TRP A 34 0.32 3.34 12.36
CA TRP A 34 0.16 1.89 12.21
C TRP A 34 1.45 1.19 11.79
N LEU A 35 2.28 1.85 10.97
CA LEU A 35 3.59 1.34 10.54
C LEU A 35 4.70 1.51 11.60
N PHE A 36 4.46 2.31 12.63
CA PHE A 36 5.46 2.55 13.66
C PHE A 36 5.88 1.24 14.33
N GLY A 37 7.21 1.05 14.49
CA GLY A 37 7.76 -0.16 15.10
C GLY A 37 7.75 -1.41 14.20
N LYS A 38 7.51 -1.27 12.89
CA LYS A 38 7.58 -2.36 11.89
C LYS A 38 8.76 -2.14 10.93
N PRO A 39 10.01 -2.30 11.40
CA PRO A 39 11.20 -2.20 10.54
C PRO A 39 11.34 -3.45 9.65
N ASP A 40 12.29 -3.40 8.71
CA ASP A 40 12.71 -4.53 7.86
C ASP A 40 11.56 -5.18 7.08
N THR A 41 10.63 -4.36 6.62
CA THR A 41 9.37 -4.82 6.03
C THR A 41 9.34 -4.53 4.53
N VAL A 42 8.89 -5.49 3.74
CA VAL A 42 8.55 -5.27 2.34
C VAL A 42 7.07 -4.91 2.24
N ILE A 43 6.77 -3.70 1.78
CA ILE A 43 5.40 -3.21 1.67
C ILE A 43 4.92 -3.27 0.23
N GLY A 44 3.89 -4.09 -0.03
CA GLY A 44 3.10 -3.97 -1.23
C GLY A 44 2.12 -2.80 -1.09
N ALA A 45 2.09 -1.93 -2.08
CA ALA A 45 1.16 -0.81 -2.14
C ALA A 45 0.41 -0.79 -3.48
N TYR A 46 -0.17 0.32 -3.86
CA TYR A 46 -0.86 0.50 -5.13
C TYR A 46 -0.62 1.90 -5.68
N TRP A 47 -0.74 2.06 -7.00
CA TRP A 47 -0.80 3.36 -7.63
C TRP A 47 -2.24 3.88 -7.54
N PRO A 48 -2.47 5.08 -6.97
CA PRO A 48 -3.83 5.57 -6.72
C PRO A 48 -4.55 5.95 -8.02
N ILE A 49 -5.79 5.53 -8.15
CA ILE A 49 -6.65 5.84 -9.28
C ILE A 49 -8.00 6.40 -8.81
N LYS A 50 -8.68 7.16 -9.66
CA LYS A 50 -10.06 7.63 -9.42
C LYS A 50 -10.26 8.26 -8.03
N GLY A 51 -9.32 9.10 -7.59
CA GLY A 51 -9.39 9.81 -6.32
C GLY A 51 -9.13 8.96 -5.07
N GLU A 52 -8.50 7.79 -5.21
CA GLU A 52 -8.02 7.00 -4.08
C GLU A 52 -7.05 7.78 -3.20
N PHE A 53 -6.92 7.33 -1.98
CA PHE A 53 -5.86 7.76 -1.10
C PHE A 53 -4.52 7.35 -1.70
N ASP A 54 -3.56 8.27 -1.74
CA ASP A 54 -2.21 7.99 -2.19
C ASP A 54 -1.31 7.59 -1.00
N PRO A 55 -0.91 6.32 -0.88
CA PRO A 55 -0.05 5.85 0.19
C PRO A 55 1.43 6.17 -0.04
N LEU A 56 1.84 6.45 -1.29
CA LEU A 56 3.24 6.47 -1.69
C LEU A 56 4.07 7.56 -0.99
N PRO A 57 3.59 8.80 -0.79
CA PRO A 57 4.36 9.82 -0.08
C PRO A 57 4.67 9.43 1.37
N ALA A 58 3.72 8.80 2.07
CA ALA A 58 3.94 8.37 3.45
C ALA A 58 4.85 7.14 3.53
N LEU A 59 4.73 6.20 2.59
CA LEU A 59 5.60 5.04 2.50
C LEU A 59 7.04 5.41 2.15
N TYR A 60 7.22 6.37 1.26
CA TYR A 60 8.55 6.86 0.94
C TYR A 60 9.25 7.48 2.15
N ARG A 61 8.55 8.34 2.90
CA ARG A 61 9.08 8.91 4.15
C ARG A 61 9.38 7.84 5.18
N TRP A 62 8.52 6.84 5.33
CA TRP A 62 8.79 5.70 6.22
C TRP A 62 10.05 4.94 5.83
N GLN A 63 10.28 4.73 4.54
CA GLN A 63 11.50 4.09 4.03
C GLN A 63 12.75 4.94 4.30
N GLU A 64 12.68 6.26 4.13
CA GLU A 64 13.78 7.19 4.47
C GLU A 64 14.10 7.15 5.97
N ASP A 65 13.08 7.24 6.84
CA ASP A 65 13.24 7.19 8.30
C ASP A 65 13.90 5.87 8.75
N ALA A 66 13.48 4.73 8.21
CA ALA A 66 14.07 3.43 8.51
C ALA A 66 15.55 3.33 8.07
N THR A 67 15.87 3.91 6.92
CA THR A 67 17.24 3.96 6.42
C THR A 67 18.14 4.80 7.34
N LEU A 68 17.69 5.97 7.77
CA LEU A 68 18.42 6.84 8.69
C LEU A 68 18.68 6.19 10.05
N GLN A 69 17.69 5.47 10.60
CA GLN A 69 17.85 4.73 11.85
C GLN A 69 18.91 3.63 11.73
N THR A 70 18.95 2.91 10.60
CA THR A 70 19.94 1.87 10.35
C THR A 70 21.37 2.45 10.26
N PHE A 71 21.54 3.63 9.67
CA PHE A 71 22.83 4.33 9.63
C PHE A 71 23.25 4.83 11.00
N SER A 72 22.34 5.37 11.80
CA SER A 72 22.66 5.85 13.16
C SER A 72 23.11 4.73 14.08
N SER A 73 22.52 3.55 13.98
CA SER A 73 22.88 2.39 14.81
C SER A 73 24.20 1.71 14.40
N LYS A 74 24.64 1.86 13.15
CA LYS A 74 25.91 1.27 12.64
C LYS A 74 27.12 2.21 12.76
N ASN A 75 26.91 3.52 12.90
CA ASN A 75 27.98 4.52 12.86
C ASN A 75 28.62 4.85 14.21
N THR A 76 28.53 4.00 15.23
CA THR A 76 29.38 4.12 16.42
C THR A 76 30.80 3.59 16.20
N SER A 77 31.16 3.05 15.02
CA SER A 77 32.42 2.37 14.80
C SER A 77 33.30 2.87 13.64
N ASN A 78 32.80 3.72 12.70
CA ASN A 78 33.65 4.22 11.60
C ASN A 78 33.09 5.53 11.01
N MET A 79 33.81 6.63 11.19
CA MET A 79 33.57 7.88 10.42
C MET A 79 34.22 7.73 9.02
N PRO A 80 33.50 8.04 7.93
CA PRO A 80 34.10 8.06 6.60
C PRO A 80 35.01 9.28 6.42
N VAL A 81 36.11 9.06 5.73
CA VAL A 81 37.11 10.08 5.37
C VAL A 81 36.48 11.04 4.37
N ALA A 82 36.66 12.35 4.59
CA ALA A 82 36.17 13.40 3.70
C ALA A 82 36.75 13.28 2.30
N GLY A 83 35.88 13.22 1.26
CA GLY A 83 36.32 13.31 -0.14
C GLY A 83 35.49 12.65 -1.21
N GLU A 84 34.40 11.97 -0.90
CA GLU A 84 33.54 11.36 -1.93
C GLU A 84 32.20 12.10 -2.05
N ASP A 85 31.71 12.26 -3.31
CA ASP A 85 30.47 12.95 -3.63
C ASP A 85 29.26 12.34 -2.92
N ILE A 86 28.91 12.90 -1.79
CA ILE A 86 27.84 12.45 -0.89
C ILE A 86 26.47 12.39 -1.60
N ALA A 87 26.25 13.23 -2.61
CA ALA A 87 24.98 13.28 -3.33
C ALA A 87 24.74 12.08 -4.27
N GLN A 88 25.79 11.55 -4.93
CA GLN A 88 25.69 10.40 -5.81
C GLN A 88 25.61 9.09 -5.04
N ILE A 89 26.34 8.98 -3.94
CA ILE A 89 26.32 7.84 -3.01
C ILE A 89 24.96 7.73 -2.32
N ALA A 90 24.31 8.85 -2.01
CA ALA A 90 22.99 8.85 -1.38
C ALA A 90 21.89 8.27 -2.27
N THR A 91 21.90 8.58 -3.58
CA THR A 91 20.82 8.18 -4.50
C THR A 91 20.87 6.70 -4.87
N GLU A 92 22.05 6.13 -5.10
CA GLU A 92 22.21 4.70 -5.37
C GLU A 92 22.18 3.83 -4.12
N SER A 93 22.58 4.38 -2.96
CA SER A 93 22.63 3.63 -1.70
C SER A 93 21.26 3.42 -1.06
N ILE A 94 20.30 4.35 -1.20
CA ILE A 94 18.98 4.23 -0.59
C ILE A 94 18.18 3.11 -1.28
N ALA A 95 18.22 3.02 -2.61
CA ALA A 95 17.49 2.00 -3.34
C ALA A 95 18.02 0.57 -3.11
N ASN A 96 19.35 0.41 -2.92
CA ASN A 96 19.99 -0.91 -2.81
C ASN A 96 20.31 -1.35 -1.37
N ARG A 97 20.24 -0.48 -0.37
CA ARG A 97 20.65 -0.77 1.03
C ARG A 97 19.56 -0.61 2.06
N SER A 98 18.38 -0.12 1.69
CA SER A 98 17.26 -0.07 2.64
C SER A 98 16.76 -1.48 2.89
N PRO A 99 16.68 -1.93 4.14
CA PRO A 99 15.99 -3.18 4.48
C PRO A 99 14.50 -3.11 4.15
N CYS A 100 13.98 -1.89 3.96
CA CYS A 100 12.60 -1.60 3.67
C CYS A 100 12.39 -1.38 2.17
N LYS A 101 11.54 -2.19 1.54
CA LYS A 101 11.21 -2.07 0.12
C LYS A 101 9.72 -1.77 -0.07
N ILE A 102 9.42 -0.99 -1.10
CA ILE A 102 8.05 -0.73 -1.54
C ILE A 102 7.86 -1.44 -2.89
N GLY A 103 6.76 -2.18 -3.03
CA GLY A 103 6.39 -2.85 -4.27
C GLY A 103 5.06 -2.33 -4.80
N LEU A 104 4.98 -2.09 -6.11
CA LEU A 104 3.72 -1.79 -6.79
C LEU A 104 3.28 -2.96 -7.66
N PRO A 105 1.95 -3.15 -7.83
CA PRO A 105 1.40 -4.29 -8.51
C PRO A 105 1.61 -4.22 -10.02
N VAL A 106 2.00 -5.34 -10.57
CA VAL A 106 2.02 -5.65 -12.01
C VAL A 106 1.07 -6.83 -12.23
N ILE A 107 0.18 -6.71 -13.20
CA ILE A 107 -0.80 -7.75 -13.48
C ILE A 107 -0.14 -8.95 -14.15
N ASP A 108 -0.24 -10.13 -13.54
CA ASP A 108 -0.04 -11.40 -14.22
C ASP A 108 -1.28 -11.69 -15.08
N LYS A 109 -1.12 -11.58 -16.39
CA LYS A 109 -2.23 -11.76 -17.35
C LYS A 109 -2.72 -13.21 -17.43
N VAL A 110 -1.86 -14.18 -17.12
CA VAL A 110 -2.19 -15.61 -17.18
C VAL A 110 -3.08 -16.00 -16.01
N HIS A 111 -2.63 -15.70 -14.78
CA HIS A 111 -3.32 -16.10 -13.55
C HIS A 111 -4.32 -15.06 -13.07
N LYS A 112 -4.32 -13.85 -13.67
CA LYS A 112 -5.11 -12.69 -13.24
C LYS A 112 -4.88 -12.33 -11.77
N THR A 113 -3.63 -12.45 -11.32
CA THR A 113 -3.12 -12.08 -10.00
C THR A 113 -2.20 -10.87 -10.10
N LEU A 114 -1.68 -10.40 -8.97
CA LEU A 114 -0.74 -9.30 -8.88
C LEU A 114 0.63 -9.83 -8.46
N ILE A 115 1.67 -9.41 -9.17
CA ILE A 115 3.07 -9.59 -8.80
C ILE A 115 3.59 -8.22 -8.41
N PHE A 116 4.32 -8.10 -7.32
CA PHE A 116 4.82 -6.81 -6.86
C PHE A 116 6.24 -6.59 -7.33
N HIS A 117 6.47 -5.45 -7.97
CA HIS A 117 7.79 -5.02 -8.44
C HIS A 117 8.27 -3.83 -7.60
N ALA A 118 9.56 -3.82 -7.27
CA ALA A 118 10.15 -2.75 -6.49
C ALA A 118 9.89 -1.37 -7.11
N TRP A 119 9.44 -0.45 -6.26
CA TRP A 119 9.18 0.93 -6.61
C TRP A 119 9.96 1.88 -5.70
N TYR A 120 10.49 2.92 -6.27
CA TYR A 120 11.12 4.05 -5.60
C TYR A 120 10.98 5.30 -6.47
N PRO A 121 11.02 6.53 -5.90
CA PRO A 121 10.96 7.75 -6.69
C PRO A 121 12.03 7.79 -7.78
N GLY A 122 11.58 8.04 -9.03
CA GLY A 122 12.47 8.06 -10.19
C GLY A 122 12.76 6.69 -10.83
N CYS A 123 12.23 5.57 -10.31
CA CYS A 123 12.35 4.29 -11.00
C CYS A 123 11.65 4.35 -12.38
N PRO A 124 12.12 3.54 -13.35
CA PRO A 124 11.45 3.44 -14.64
C PRO A 124 9.99 3.00 -14.49
N MET A 125 9.08 3.71 -15.15
CA MET A 125 7.65 3.43 -15.12
C MET A 125 7.10 3.24 -16.52
N GLU A 126 6.04 2.47 -16.66
CA GLU A 126 5.23 2.34 -17.88
C GLU A 126 3.76 2.15 -17.51
N GLU A 127 2.85 2.37 -18.44
CA GLU A 127 1.43 2.10 -18.23
C GLU A 127 1.09 0.64 -18.53
N ASP A 128 0.17 0.09 -17.74
CA ASP A 128 -0.41 -1.22 -17.99
C ASP A 128 -1.56 -1.13 -19.02
N ALA A 129 -2.26 -2.25 -19.27
CA ALA A 129 -3.37 -2.31 -20.21
C ALA A 129 -4.60 -1.46 -19.81
N TYR A 130 -4.64 -0.95 -18.58
CA TYR A 130 -5.69 -0.08 -18.05
C TYR A 130 -5.25 1.39 -17.93
N GLY A 131 -4.03 1.73 -18.41
CA GLY A 131 -3.44 3.06 -18.28
C GLY A 131 -2.96 3.36 -16.86
N ILE A 132 -2.72 2.34 -16.04
CA ILE A 132 -2.23 2.52 -14.66
C ILE A 132 -0.70 2.44 -14.68
N PRO A 133 0.01 3.45 -14.13
CA PRO A 133 1.47 3.41 -14.00
C PRO A 133 1.93 2.23 -13.15
N LYS A 134 2.91 1.51 -13.65
CA LYS A 134 3.57 0.38 -12.97
C LYS A 134 5.08 0.44 -13.15
N PRO A 135 5.88 -0.13 -12.24
CA PRO A 135 7.32 -0.24 -12.41
C PRO A 135 7.70 -1.05 -13.67
N LYS A 136 8.75 -0.60 -14.34
CA LYS A 136 9.30 -1.24 -15.54
C LYS A 136 10.65 -1.85 -15.25
N ASN A 137 10.79 -3.15 -15.48
CA ASN A 137 12.08 -3.88 -15.37
C ASN A 137 12.77 -3.73 -14.00
N THR A 138 12.01 -3.53 -12.93
CA THR A 138 12.53 -3.58 -11.57
C THR A 138 12.40 -4.99 -10.99
N GLU A 139 13.10 -5.26 -9.90
CA GLU A 139 13.06 -6.58 -9.25
C GLU A 139 11.67 -6.93 -8.71
N VAL A 140 11.35 -8.22 -8.69
CA VAL A 140 10.15 -8.72 -8.01
C VAL A 140 10.41 -8.75 -6.50
N VAL A 141 9.44 -8.28 -5.73
CA VAL A 141 9.47 -8.29 -4.27
C VAL A 141 8.25 -9.02 -3.72
N VAL A 142 8.43 -9.70 -2.59
CA VAL A 142 7.34 -10.40 -1.90
C VAL A 142 6.94 -9.57 -0.69
N PRO A 143 5.75 -8.96 -0.68
CA PRO A 143 5.29 -8.16 0.45
C PRO A 143 5.09 -8.96 1.72
N THR A 144 5.54 -8.43 2.85
CA THR A 144 5.20 -8.90 4.20
C THR A 144 4.01 -8.13 4.77
N ILE A 145 3.81 -6.89 4.30
CA ILE A 145 2.60 -6.09 4.52
C ILE A 145 2.05 -5.70 3.16
N LEU A 146 0.74 -5.82 2.96
CA LEU A 146 0.08 -5.44 1.72
C LEU A 146 -1.03 -4.42 1.98
N PHE A 147 -0.84 -3.20 1.52
CA PHE A 147 -1.89 -2.18 1.47
C PHE A 147 -2.80 -2.41 0.28
N VAL A 148 -4.10 -2.48 0.54
CA VAL A 148 -5.14 -2.81 -0.43
C VAL A 148 -6.08 -1.62 -0.60
N PRO A 149 -6.28 -1.10 -1.82
CA PRO A 149 -7.21 0.01 -2.03
C PRO A 149 -8.66 -0.44 -1.82
N CYS A 150 -9.43 0.38 -1.09
CA CYS A 150 -10.85 0.14 -0.86
C CYS A 150 -11.69 1.20 -1.56
N VAL A 151 -12.61 0.79 -2.44
CA VAL A 151 -13.70 1.65 -2.93
C VAL A 151 -14.71 1.87 -1.80
N GLY A 152 -15.02 0.80 -1.09
CA GLY A 152 -15.79 0.76 0.14
C GLY A 152 -15.34 -0.41 1.01
N PHE A 153 -15.81 -0.46 2.23
CA PHE A 153 -15.49 -1.54 3.17
C PHE A 153 -16.60 -1.71 4.19
N GLY A 154 -16.68 -2.91 4.77
CA GLY A 154 -17.74 -3.27 5.69
C GLY A 154 -17.26 -4.08 6.88
N PRO A 155 -18.17 -4.60 7.67
CA PRO A 155 -17.89 -5.43 8.83
C PRO A 155 -17.03 -6.65 8.45
N GLY A 156 -16.26 -7.16 9.39
CA GLY A 156 -15.46 -8.38 9.22
C GLY A 156 -14.21 -8.22 8.37
N GLY A 157 -13.76 -6.99 8.08
CA GLY A 157 -12.57 -6.75 7.26
C GLY A 157 -12.77 -6.90 5.76
N TYR A 158 -14.01 -7.03 5.30
CA TYR A 158 -14.32 -7.17 3.90
C TYR A 158 -14.33 -5.83 3.18
N ARG A 159 -13.91 -5.85 1.91
CA ARG A 159 -13.82 -4.66 1.08
C ARG A 159 -14.58 -4.79 -0.24
N LEU A 160 -15.03 -3.66 -0.72
CA LEU A 160 -15.52 -3.49 -2.08
C LEU A 160 -14.39 -2.91 -2.94
N GLY A 161 -13.86 -3.71 -3.86
CA GLY A 161 -12.90 -3.28 -4.88
C GLY A 161 -13.57 -2.87 -6.19
N TYR A 162 -12.79 -2.75 -7.27
CA TYR A 162 -13.30 -2.38 -8.62
C TYR A 162 -14.01 -3.53 -9.36
N GLY A 163 -14.06 -4.73 -8.78
CA GLY A 163 -14.76 -5.88 -9.36
C GLY A 163 -13.91 -6.77 -10.27
N GLY A 164 -12.62 -6.49 -10.42
CA GLY A 164 -11.70 -7.34 -11.19
C GLY A 164 -11.23 -8.59 -10.45
N GLY A 165 -11.41 -8.67 -9.13
CA GLY A 165 -11.01 -9.79 -8.26
C GLY A 165 -9.50 -10.04 -8.18
N PHE A 166 -8.66 -9.11 -8.65
CA PHE A 166 -7.20 -9.28 -8.65
C PHE A 166 -6.64 -9.50 -7.25
N TYR A 167 -7.06 -8.70 -6.28
CA TYR A 167 -6.59 -8.83 -4.89
C TYR A 167 -7.05 -10.13 -4.25
N ASP A 168 -8.30 -10.55 -4.44
CA ASP A 168 -8.81 -11.80 -3.85
C ASP A 168 -8.06 -13.01 -4.39
N ARG A 169 -7.85 -13.08 -5.71
CA ARG A 169 -7.04 -14.14 -6.31
C ARG A 169 -5.57 -14.12 -5.85
N THR A 170 -4.99 -12.92 -5.72
CA THR A 170 -3.61 -12.77 -5.23
C THR A 170 -3.50 -13.24 -3.79
N LEU A 171 -4.40 -12.82 -2.92
CA LEU A 171 -4.41 -13.19 -1.51
C LEU A 171 -4.68 -14.70 -1.31
N ALA A 172 -5.45 -15.32 -2.20
CA ALA A 172 -5.68 -16.77 -2.16
C ALA A 172 -4.43 -17.61 -2.47
N THR A 173 -3.46 -17.03 -3.18
CA THR A 173 -2.29 -17.77 -3.70
C THR A 173 -0.95 -17.28 -3.17
N LEU A 174 -0.88 -16.07 -2.62
CA LEU A 174 0.37 -15.48 -2.15
C LEU A 174 0.90 -16.21 -0.91
N GLN A 175 2.15 -16.67 -0.99
CA GLN A 175 2.85 -17.33 0.12
C GLN A 175 4.25 -16.74 0.28
N PRO A 176 4.71 -16.43 1.50
CA PRO A 176 3.91 -16.44 2.73
C PRO A 176 2.79 -15.39 2.69
N GLN A 177 1.75 -15.61 3.49
CA GLN A 177 0.63 -14.66 3.60
C GLN A 177 1.11 -13.34 4.21
N PRO A 178 0.92 -12.19 3.54
CA PRO A 178 1.24 -10.89 4.11
C PRO A 178 0.19 -10.45 5.13
N THR A 179 0.56 -9.56 6.04
CA THR A 179 -0.43 -8.79 6.78
C THR A 179 -1.13 -7.83 5.82
N THR A 180 -2.45 -7.96 5.67
CA THR A 180 -3.25 -7.20 4.71
C THR A 180 -3.98 -6.04 5.38
N VAL A 181 -3.87 -4.84 4.81
CA VAL A 181 -4.42 -3.60 5.37
C VAL A 181 -5.16 -2.82 4.31
N GLY A 182 -6.46 -2.68 4.46
CA GLY A 182 -7.28 -1.85 3.58
C GLY A 182 -7.06 -0.36 3.85
N LEU A 183 -7.01 0.43 2.78
CA LEU A 183 -6.97 1.89 2.86
C LEU A 183 -8.18 2.48 2.13
N GLY A 184 -8.97 3.28 2.84
CA GLY A 184 -10.15 3.92 2.27
C GLY A 184 -10.62 5.10 3.12
N TYR A 185 -11.35 6.02 2.50
CA TYR A 185 -11.97 7.13 3.24
C TYR A 185 -13.20 6.64 4.01
N SER A 186 -13.46 7.23 5.17
CA SER A 186 -14.53 6.83 6.10
C SER A 186 -15.93 6.84 5.47
N ASN A 187 -16.16 7.70 4.46
CA ASN A 187 -17.42 7.69 3.70
C ASN A 187 -17.63 6.41 2.85
N GLY A 188 -16.60 5.57 2.71
CA GLY A 188 -16.68 4.24 2.08
C GLY A 188 -17.24 3.14 2.99
N TRP A 189 -17.65 3.45 4.22
CA TRP A 189 -18.23 2.46 5.12
C TRP A 189 -19.59 1.97 4.64
N LEU A 190 -19.75 0.65 4.59
CA LEU A 190 -20.93 -0.08 4.14
C LEU A 190 -21.39 -1.03 5.24
N PRO A 191 -22.33 -0.61 6.11
CA PRO A 191 -22.77 -1.43 7.25
C PRO A 191 -23.42 -2.75 6.84
N ASP A 192 -24.11 -2.75 5.68
CA ASP A 192 -24.83 -3.92 5.14
C ASP A 192 -24.03 -4.67 4.06
N PHE A 193 -22.69 -4.54 4.10
CA PHE A 193 -21.81 -5.27 3.16
C PHE A 193 -21.96 -6.76 3.35
N THR A 194 -22.32 -7.47 2.28
CA THR A 194 -22.41 -8.92 2.27
C THR A 194 -21.30 -9.49 1.40
N PRO A 195 -20.31 -10.20 2.00
CA PRO A 195 -19.23 -10.81 1.22
C PRO A 195 -19.74 -12.00 0.41
N GLU A 196 -19.09 -12.26 -0.69
CA GLU A 196 -19.24 -13.49 -1.48
C GLU A 196 -18.21 -14.52 -1.03
N SER A 197 -18.40 -15.80 -1.38
CA SER A 197 -17.55 -16.91 -0.92
C SER A 197 -16.08 -16.79 -1.32
N HIS A 198 -15.78 -16.00 -2.34
CA HIS A 198 -14.41 -15.73 -2.81
C HIS A 198 -13.80 -14.42 -2.29
N ASP A 199 -14.59 -13.60 -1.59
CA ASP A 199 -14.06 -12.38 -0.97
C ASP A 199 -13.17 -12.77 0.22
N ILE A 200 -11.96 -12.21 0.29
CA ILE A 200 -11.00 -12.46 1.38
C ILE A 200 -10.99 -11.28 2.32
N ALA A 201 -11.24 -11.54 3.60
CA ALA A 201 -11.17 -10.53 4.64
C ALA A 201 -9.72 -10.03 4.84
N LEU A 202 -9.58 -8.75 5.14
CA LEU A 202 -8.30 -8.13 5.47
C LEU A 202 -8.04 -8.21 6.97
N HIS A 203 -6.77 -8.13 7.38
CA HIS A 203 -6.39 -8.11 8.81
C HIS A 203 -6.71 -6.77 9.48
N ALA A 204 -6.66 -5.67 8.72
CA ALA A 204 -7.06 -4.35 9.22
C ALA A 204 -7.62 -3.49 8.08
N ILE A 205 -8.39 -2.46 8.44
CA ILE A 205 -8.81 -1.38 7.54
C ILE A 205 -8.57 -0.05 8.23
N LEU A 206 -7.83 0.83 7.58
CA LEU A 206 -7.53 2.18 8.05
C LEU A 206 -8.34 3.20 7.24
N SER A 207 -8.83 4.20 7.94
CA SER A 207 -9.52 5.33 7.34
C SER A 207 -9.00 6.67 7.87
N ASP A 208 -9.48 7.77 7.33
CA ASP A 208 -9.20 9.12 7.80
C ASP A 208 -9.68 9.40 9.23
N THR A 209 -10.49 8.50 9.81
CA THR A 209 -10.97 8.58 11.19
C THR A 209 -10.26 7.63 12.15
N GLY A 210 -9.30 6.83 11.67
CA GLY A 210 -8.55 5.86 12.46
C GLY A 210 -8.66 4.43 11.95
N VAL A 211 -8.46 3.45 12.84
CA VAL A 211 -8.63 2.03 12.53
C VAL A 211 -10.12 1.73 12.45
N ALA A 212 -10.62 1.49 11.23
CA ALA A 212 -12.04 1.19 10.99
C ALA A 212 -12.39 -0.28 11.27
N TRP A 213 -11.41 -1.16 11.11
CA TRP A 213 -11.52 -2.59 11.41
C TRP A 213 -10.15 -3.17 11.76
N GLN A 214 -10.13 -4.12 12.66
CA GLN A 214 -8.96 -4.95 12.93
C GLN A 214 -9.43 -6.36 13.32
N ALA A 215 -8.81 -7.37 12.71
CA ALA A 215 -9.04 -8.76 13.09
C ALA A 215 -8.62 -8.97 14.55
N PRO A 216 -9.34 -9.81 15.31
CA PRO A 216 -8.88 -10.23 16.63
C PRO A 216 -7.49 -10.86 16.55
N GLU A 217 -6.64 -10.59 17.54
CA GLU A 217 -5.37 -11.29 17.65
C GLU A 217 -5.66 -12.79 17.80
N GLN A 218 -4.97 -13.59 17.00
CA GLN A 218 -5.04 -15.05 17.15
C GLN A 218 -4.06 -15.41 18.28
N ASP A 219 -4.60 -15.91 19.38
CA ASP A 219 -3.86 -16.45 20.52
C ASP A 219 -2.98 -17.64 20.12
#